data_8cdf8cf6d4a4ff036654fc2b95488b07
#
_entry.id   8cdf8cf6d4a4ff036654fc2b95488b07
#
_cell.length_a   1.000
_cell.length_b   1.000
_cell.length_c   1.000
_cell.angle_alpha   90.00
_cell.angle_beta   90.00
_cell.angle_gamma   90.00
#
_symmetry.space_group_name_H-M   'P 1'
#
loop_
_entity.id
_entity.type
_entity.pdbx_description
1 polymer ?
#
loop_
_entity_poly.entity_id
_entity_poly.type
_entity_poly.pdbx_seq_one_letter_code
_entity_poly.pdbx_strand_id
1 'polypeptide(L)'
;LTNGTSQISYYDQAEKIVVIPLTFITVLSTVMMPRIANEFKRGNQTVIGGLLEKAAGYSMFLALPMMFGLMGIAYKFIPWYLGRAFMATAKAVVILSPMVISNTLIGISGSQYFTATNQMGILLKSNVAGAVLNIAVNTILIPRYGYVGAAIATLFSNYTLVGIQFYYLNRQVGIRNIFTQSVRYFLYSLVMFIVVFLCGYIQSPSPIVTLEQIFIGGTVYCSILFIKKDPLFFEIYYLVKKYLKRRILK
;
A
#
# COMPACT_ATOMS: atom_id res chain seq x y z
N LEU A 1 20.00 -5.94 27.53
CA LEU A 1 19.95 -6.83 26.34
C LEU A 1 18.53 -7.29 26.02
N THR A 2 17.69 -7.57 27.02
CA THR A 2 16.29 -8.00 26.84
C THR A 2 15.40 -6.95 26.18
N ASN A 3 15.58 -5.66 26.46
CA ASN A 3 14.80 -4.57 25.85
C ASN A 3 15.06 -4.41 24.35
N GLY A 4 16.27 -4.69 23.86
CA GLY A 4 16.59 -4.61 22.43
C GLY A 4 15.92 -5.69 21.59
N THR A 5 15.91 -6.93 22.08
CA THR A 5 15.27 -8.08 21.39
C THR A 5 13.75 -7.90 21.29
N SER A 6 13.10 -7.39 22.34
CA SER A 6 11.66 -7.12 22.30
C SER A 6 11.29 -6.02 21.30
N GLN A 7 12.11 -4.98 21.20
CA GLN A 7 11.86 -3.88 20.24
C GLN A 7 12.00 -4.33 18.79
N ILE A 8 12.98 -5.17 18.48
CA ILE A 8 13.14 -5.78 17.15
C ILE A 8 11.90 -6.62 16.83
N SER A 9 11.43 -7.44 17.77
CA SER A 9 10.24 -8.27 17.57
C SER A 9 8.98 -7.45 17.29
N TYR A 10 8.79 -6.29 17.93
CA TYR A 10 7.64 -5.42 17.67
C TYR A 10 7.66 -4.86 16.25
N TYR A 11 8.82 -4.47 15.76
CA TYR A 11 8.99 -4.00 14.39
C TYR A 11 8.76 -5.12 13.36
N ASP A 12 9.40 -6.26 13.53
CA ASP A 12 9.32 -7.40 12.61
C ASP A 12 7.89 -7.92 12.45
N GLN A 13 7.16 -8.03 13.57
CA GLN A 13 5.76 -8.47 13.51
C GLN A 13 4.88 -7.42 12.82
N ALA A 14 5.14 -6.13 13.06
CA ALA A 14 4.40 -5.06 12.39
C ALA A 14 4.63 -5.06 10.88
N GLU A 15 5.89 -5.22 10.44
CA GLU A 15 6.25 -5.29 9.02
C GLU A 15 5.56 -6.47 8.33
N LYS A 16 5.58 -7.67 8.94
CA LYS A 16 4.90 -8.85 8.41
C LYS A 16 3.40 -8.61 8.20
N ILE A 17 2.74 -7.93 9.14
CA ILE A 17 1.31 -7.62 9.04
C ILE A 17 1.05 -6.60 7.93
N VAL A 18 1.87 -5.57 7.82
CA VAL A 18 1.72 -4.51 6.81
C VAL A 18 1.99 -5.03 5.38
N VAL A 19 2.79 -6.07 5.22
CA VAL A 19 3.06 -6.69 3.90
C VAL A 19 1.88 -7.53 3.39
N ILE A 20 1.00 -8.04 4.26
CA ILE A 20 -0.13 -8.90 3.84
C ILE A 20 -1.00 -8.25 2.75
N PRO A 21 -1.47 -7.00 2.86
CA PRO A 21 -2.24 -6.34 1.81
C PRO A 21 -1.50 -6.21 0.48
N LEU A 22 -0.17 -6.08 0.51
CA LEU A 22 0.66 -5.93 -0.69
C LEU A 22 0.59 -7.16 -1.61
N THR A 23 0.38 -8.34 -1.06
CA THR A 23 0.26 -9.57 -1.86
C THR A 23 -0.92 -9.50 -2.85
N PHE A 24 -2.01 -8.85 -2.47
CA PHE A 24 -3.17 -8.62 -3.35
C PHE A 24 -2.89 -7.57 -4.43
N ILE A 25 -2.13 -6.55 -4.09
CA ILE A 25 -1.83 -5.43 -5.00
C ILE A 25 -0.79 -5.83 -6.03
N THR A 26 0.21 -6.64 -5.67
CA THR A 26 1.30 -7.07 -6.55
C THR A 26 0.84 -7.93 -7.74
N VAL A 27 -0.31 -8.61 -7.62
CA VAL A 27 -0.90 -9.37 -8.75
C VAL A 27 -1.16 -8.47 -9.96
N LEU A 28 -1.53 -7.21 -9.76
CA LEU A 28 -1.71 -6.24 -10.86
C LEU A 28 -0.40 -5.98 -11.61
N SER A 29 0.73 -5.97 -10.91
CA SER A 29 2.06 -5.76 -11.51
C SER A 29 2.44 -6.86 -12.48
N THR A 30 2.11 -8.12 -12.15
CA THR A 30 2.46 -9.27 -13.01
C THR A 30 1.73 -9.25 -14.35
N VAL A 31 0.51 -8.70 -14.38
CA VAL A 31 -0.29 -8.59 -15.61
C VAL A 31 0.15 -7.40 -16.48
N MET A 32 0.54 -6.29 -15.86
CA MET A 32 0.89 -5.06 -16.58
C MET A 32 2.30 -5.07 -17.16
N MET A 33 3.25 -5.72 -16.51
CA MET A 33 4.67 -5.75 -16.91
C MET A 33 4.90 -6.20 -18.36
N PRO A 34 4.37 -7.35 -18.85
CA PRO A 34 4.57 -7.78 -20.25
C PRO A 34 3.98 -6.82 -21.27
N ARG A 35 2.86 -6.19 -20.91
CA ARG A 35 2.16 -5.25 -21.77
C ARG A 35 2.97 -3.96 -21.97
N ILE A 36 3.54 -3.44 -20.89
CA ILE A 36 4.43 -2.27 -20.91
C ILE A 36 5.71 -2.58 -21.70
N ALA A 37 6.31 -3.77 -21.50
CA ALA A 37 7.50 -4.20 -22.24
C ALA A 37 7.26 -4.25 -23.76
N ASN A 38 6.09 -4.72 -24.20
CA ASN A 38 5.71 -4.75 -25.61
C ASN A 38 5.55 -3.34 -26.20
N GLU A 39 4.84 -2.44 -25.52
CA GLU A 39 4.66 -1.08 -25.99
C GLU A 39 5.97 -0.29 -25.99
N PHE A 40 6.87 -0.58 -25.06
CA PHE A 40 8.19 0.02 -25.03
C PHE A 40 9.02 -0.37 -26.27
N LYS A 41 9.00 -1.64 -26.68
CA LYS A 41 9.66 -2.11 -27.92
C LYS A 41 9.09 -1.44 -29.18
N ARG A 42 7.82 -1.03 -29.13
CA ARG A 42 7.14 -0.31 -30.24
C ARG A 42 7.39 1.20 -30.21
N GLY A 43 8.05 1.72 -29.17
CA GLY A 43 8.29 3.16 -29.01
C GLY A 43 7.06 3.98 -28.57
N ASN A 44 5.97 3.33 -28.12
CA ASN A 44 4.69 3.97 -27.80
C ASN A 44 4.65 4.53 -26.37
N GLN A 45 5.43 5.57 -26.09
CA GLN A 45 5.53 6.14 -24.72
C GLN A 45 4.22 6.69 -24.18
N THR A 46 3.37 7.29 -25.02
CA THR A 46 2.04 7.79 -24.61
C THR A 46 1.11 6.67 -24.16
N VAL A 47 1.15 5.51 -24.84
CA VAL A 47 0.37 4.33 -24.44
C VAL A 47 0.87 3.78 -23.10
N ILE A 48 2.17 3.75 -22.89
CA ILE A 48 2.79 3.33 -21.62
C ILE A 48 2.32 4.22 -20.48
N GLY A 49 2.33 5.55 -20.65
CA GLY A 49 1.82 6.50 -19.67
C GLY A 49 0.38 6.20 -19.26
N GLY A 50 -0.49 6.00 -20.22
CA GLY A 50 -1.89 5.63 -19.97
C GLY A 50 -2.06 4.27 -19.26
N LEU A 51 -1.20 3.28 -19.56
CA LEU A 51 -1.20 1.98 -18.88
C LEU A 51 -0.76 2.13 -17.40
N LEU A 52 0.29 2.91 -17.15
CA LEU A 52 0.79 3.17 -15.80
C LEU A 52 -0.20 3.98 -14.96
N GLU A 53 -0.87 4.98 -15.56
CA GLU A 53 -1.92 5.75 -14.87
C GLU A 53 -3.11 4.87 -14.49
N LYS A 54 -3.55 3.96 -15.37
CA LYS A 54 -4.58 2.97 -15.05
C LYS A 54 -4.13 2.01 -13.95
N ALA A 55 -2.92 1.45 -14.08
CA ALA A 55 -2.36 0.55 -13.06
C ALA A 55 -2.28 1.23 -11.69
N ALA A 56 -1.85 2.50 -11.66
CA ALA A 56 -1.82 3.29 -10.43
C ALA A 56 -3.22 3.55 -9.86
N GLY A 57 -4.21 3.86 -10.72
CA GLY A 57 -5.60 4.03 -10.31
C GLY A 57 -6.15 2.78 -9.60
N TYR A 58 -6.01 1.60 -10.21
CA TYR A 58 -6.43 0.32 -9.61
C TYR A 58 -5.66 0.00 -8.32
N SER A 59 -4.34 0.25 -8.34
CA SER A 59 -3.51 -0.04 -7.17
C SER A 59 -3.85 0.86 -5.99
N MET A 60 -4.08 2.17 -6.22
CA MET A 60 -4.46 3.11 -5.17
C MET A 60 -5.90 2.90 -4.67
N PHE A 61 -6.81 2.49 -5.55
CA PHE A 61 -8.16 2.05 -5.20
C PHE A 61 -8.16 0.95 -4.12
N LEU A 62 -7.17 0.04 -4.14
CA LEU A 62 -7.00 -1.03 -3.15
C LEU A 62 -6.06 -0.62 -2.00
N ALA A 63 -4.94 0.01 -2.31
CA ALA A 63 -3.88 0.29 -1.34
C ALA A 63 -4.32 1.29 -0.24
N LEU A 64 -5.06 2.32 -0.63
CA LEU A 64 -5.50 3.35 0.32
C LEU A 64 -6.47 2.82 1.38
N PRO A 65 -7.56 2.12 1.05
CA PRO A 65 -8.42 1.54 2.08
C PRO A 65 -7.73 0.45 2.90
N MET A 66 -6.79 -0.32 2.32
CA MET A 66 -6.01 -1.32 3.06
C MET A 66 -5.06 -0.65 4.06
N MET A 67 -4.37 0.43 3.68
CA MET A 67 -3.54 1.22 4.58
C MET A 67 -4.34 1.77 5.77
N PHE A 68 -5.43 2.48 5.48
CA PHE A 68 -6.28 3.06 6.50
C PHE A 68 -7.03 2.00 7.33
N GLY A 69 -7.39 0.88 6.71
CA GLY A 69 -7.98 -0.27 7.40
C GLY A 69 -7.02 -0.85 8.45
N LEU A 70 -5.75 -1.09 8.06
CA LEU A 70 -4.71 -1.54 9.01
C LEU A 70 -4.55 -0.56 10.17
N MET A 71 -4.50 0.76 9.91
CA MET A 71 -4.42 1.78 10.96
C MET A 71 -5.62 1.70 11.92
N GLY A 72 -6.83 1.49 11.38
CA GLY A 72 -8.07 1.46 12.16
C GLY A 72 -8.21 0.24 13.05
N ILE A 73 -7.76 -0.93 12.56
CA ILE A 73 -7.92 -2.19 13.30
C ILE A 73 -6.75 -2.51 14.25
N ALA A 74 -5.56 -1.92 14.06
CA ALA A 74 -4.32 -2.34 14.70
C ALA A 74 -4.43 -2.55 16.21
N TYR A 75 -5.01 -1.59 16.94
CA TYR A 75 -5.14 -1.65 18.40
C TYR A 75 -6.13 -2.70 18.91
N LYS A 76 -7.05 -3.17 18.07
CA LYS A 76 -8.01 -4.24 18.42
C LYS A 76 -7.52 -5.60 17.93
N PHE A 77 -6.79 -5.63 16.82
CA PHE A 77 -6.24 -6.84 16.21
C PHE A 77 -5.04 -7.40 17.01
N ILE A 78 -4.05 -6.59 17.31
CA ILE A 78 -2.79 -7.05 17.92
C ILE A 78 -2.97 -7.77 19.26
N PRO A 79 -3.78 -7.27 20.23
CA PRO A 79 -3.87 -7.90 21.55
C PRO A 79 -4.41 -9.32 21.57
N TRP A 80 -5.31 -9.67 20.66
CA TRP A 80 -5.83 -11.04 20.57
C TRP A 80 -4.99 -11.92 19.63
N TYR A 81 -4.36 -11.35 18.61
CA TYR A 81 -3.59 -12.11 17.62
C TYR A 81 -2.19 -12.46 18.11
N LEU A 82 -1.46 -11.51 18.67
CA LEU A 82 -0.09 -11.69 19.18
C LEU A 82 -0.02 -11.74 20.71
N GLY A 83 -1.09 -11.38 21.41
CA GLY A 83 -1.12 -11.25 22.85
C GLY A 83 -0.86 -9.82 23.35
N ARG A 84 -1.30 -9.54 24.59
CA ARG A 84 -1.19 -8.20 25.20
C ARG A 84 0.25 -7.70 25.35
N ALA A 85 1.23 -8.60 25.46
CA ALA A 85 2.66 -8.26 25.53
C ALA A 85 3.16 -7.55 24.26
N PHE A 86 2.48 -7.76 23.12
CA PHE A 86 2.82 -7.16 21.82
C PHE A 86 2.03 -5.87 21.52
N MET A 87 1.43 -5.21 22.50
CA MET A 87 0.66 -3.97 22.27
C MET A 87 1.48 -2.88 21.56
N ALA A 88 2.80 -2.82 21.80
CA ALA A 88 3.72 -1.91 21.12
C ALA A 88 3.74 -2.15 19.59
N THR A 89 3.52 -3.38 19.12
CA THR A 89 3.39 -3.72 17.70
C THR A 89 2.21 -2.99 17.03
N ALA A 90 1.10 -2.75 17.76
CA ALA A 90 -0.03 -1.99 17.20
C ALA A 90 0.39 -0.57 16.79
N LYS A 91 1.19 0.10 17.62
CA LYS A 91 1.76 1.42 17.28
C LYS A 91 2.70 1.33 16.08
N ALA A 92 3.53 0.28 16.00
CA ALA A 92 4.41 0.06 14.85
C ALA A 92 3.61 -0.19 13.56
N VAL A 93 2.52 -0.98 13.60
CA VAL A 93 1.62 -1.20 12.46
C VAL A 93 1.03 0.13 11.95
N VAL A 94 0.54 0.97 12.86
CA VAL A 94 0.00 2.30 12.47
C VAL A 94 1.06 3.15 11.77
N ILE A 95 2.27 3.20 12.32
CA ILE A 95 3.38 3.98 11.74
C ILE A 95 3.80 3.39 10.40
N LEU A 96 3.93 2.06 10.27
CA LEU A 96 4.37 1.39 9.05
C LEU A 96 3.28 1.27 7.97
N SER A 97 2.00 1.45 8.30
CA SER A 97 0.90 1.31 7.32
C SER A 97 1.09 2.14 6.03
N PRO A 98 1.64 3.38 6.04
CA PRO A 98 1.96 4.11 4.81
C PRO A 98 2.95 3.40 3.88
N MET A 99 3.67 2.38 4.38
CA MET A 99 4.51 1.50 3.57
C MET A 99 3.71 0.76 2.48
N VAL A 100 2.43 0.52 2.70
CA VAL A 100 1.52 -0.06 1.67
C VAL A 100 1.50 0.82 0.43
N ILE A 101 1.44 2.14 0.59
CA ILE A 101 1.43 3.09 -0.52
C ILE A 101 2.82 3.15 -1.18
N SER A 102 3.90 3.32 -0.40
CA SER A 102 5.24 3.42 -0.98
C SER A 102 5.62 2.15 -1.74
N ASN A 103 5.34 0.96 -1.22
CA ASN A 103 5.62 -0.30 -1.91
C ASN A 103 4.75 -0.49 -3.17
N THR A 104 3.50 -0.01 -3.14
CA THR A 104 2.64 0.02 -4.33
C THR A 104 3.25 0.90 -5.43
N LEU A 105 3.70 2.10 -5.08
CA LEU A 105 4.35 3.03 -6.01
C LEU A 105 5.68 2.47 -6.53
N ILE A 106 6.50 1.84 -5.67
CA ILE A 106 7.72 1.12 -6.07
C ILE A 106 7.40 0.00 -7.06
N GLY A 107 6.31 -0.74 -6.84
CA GLY A 107 5.83 -1.77 -7.76
C GLY A 107 5.49 -1.22 -9.14
N ILE A 108 4.83 -0.06 -9.21
CA ILE A 108 4.45 0.59 -10.47
C ILE A 108 5.69 1.11 -11.21
N SER A 109 6.54 1.87 -10.56
CA SER A 109 7.75 2.42 -11.19
C SER A 109 8.82 1.36 -11.41
N GLY A 110 9.13 0.57 -10.38
CA GLY A 110 10.22 -0.41 -10.42
C GLY A 110 9.89 -1.63 -11.26
N SER A 111 8.89 -2.42 -10.83
CA SER A 111 8.59 -3.70 -11.49
C SER A 111 7.88 -3.52 -12.82
N GLN A 112 6.84 -2.67 -12.88
CA GLN A 112 6.04 -2.54 -14.09
C GLN A 112 6.74 -1.72 -15.18
N TYR A 113 7.57 -0.74 -14.82
CA TYR A 113 8.23 0.12 -15.80
C TYR A 113 9.72 -0.15 -15.93
N PHE A 114 10.55 0.16 -14.92
CA PHE A 114 12.02 0.08 -15.07
C PHE A 114 12.52 -1.33 -15.32
N THR A 115 11.94 -2.36 -14.69
CA THR A 115 12.28 -3.76 -14.99
C THR A 115 11.79 -4.16 -16.38
N ALA A 116 10.58 -3.81 -16.76
CA ALA A 116 10.00 -4.11 -18.07
C ALA A 116 10.77 -3.46 -19.24
N THR A 117 11.38 -2.30 -19.00
CA THR A 117 12.17 -1.52 -19.98
C THR A 117 13.68 -1.75 -19.86
N ASN A 118 14.12 -2.70 -19.01
CA ASN A 118 15.52 -3.06 -18.77
C ASN A 118 16.38 -1.88 -18.26
N GLN A 119 15.80 -0.96 -17.48
CA GLN A 119 16.48 0.20 -16.91
C GLN A 119 16.99 -0.03 -15.49
N MET A 120 17.73 -1.13 -15.28
CA MET A 120 18.23 -1.58 -13.97
C MET A 120 19.13 -0.55 -13.28
N GLY A 121 19.81 0.33 -14.04
CA GLY A 121 20.66 1.37 -13.48
C GLY A 121 19.90 2.38 -12.60
N ILE A 122 18.64 2.70 -12.95
CA ILE A 122 17.78 3.60 -12.16
C ILE A 122 17.34 2.89 -10.87
N LEU A 123 16.98 1.62 -10.97
CA LEU A 123 16.62 0.79 -9.80
C LEU A 123 17.77 0.70 -8.82
N LEU A 124 18.98 0.41 -9.31
CA LEU A 124 20.17 0.32 -8.46
C LEU A 124 20.44 1.66 -7.75
N LYS A 125 20.45 2.77 -8.48
CA LYS A 125 20.69 4.10 -7.90
C LYS A 125 19.65 4.45 -6.83
N SER A 126 18.37 4.21 -7.09
CA SER A 126 17.30 4.50 -6.12
C SER A 126 17.38 3.60 -4.89
N ASN A 127 17.70 2.31 -5.06
CA ASN A 127 17.86 1.38 -3.94
C ASN A 127 19.07 1.73 -3.07
N VAL A 128 20.21 2.08 -3.69
CA VAL A 128 21.41 2.52 -2.95
C VAL A 128 21.10 3.80 -2.17
N ALA A 129 20.46 4.80 -2.80
CA ALA A 129 20.09 6.04 -2.12
C ALA A 129 19.14 5.78 -0.95
N GLY A 130 18.13 4.92 -1.13
CA GLY A 130 17.22 4.50 -0.06
C GLY A 130 17.96 3.80 1.08
N ALA A 131 18.86 2.87 0.78
CA ALA A 131 19.65 2.14 1.79
C ALA A 131 20.56 3.06 2.59
N VAL A 132 21.27 3.97 1.93
CA VAL A 132 22.14 4.97 2.60
C VAL A 132 21.32 5.84 3.53
N LEU A 133 20.18 6.35 3.07
CA LEU A 133 19.29 7.15 3.89
C LEU A 133 18.71 6.35 5.06
N ASN A 134 18.33 5.08 4.83
CA ASN A 134 17.83 4.20 5.89
C ASN A 134 18.87 4.05 7.01
N ILE A 135 20.13 3.76 6.67
CA ILE A 135 21.23 3.63 7.63
C ILE A 135 21.42 4.95 8.39
N ALA A 136 21.48 6.08 7.69
CA ALA A 136 21.71 7.38 8.29
C ALA A 136 20.59 7.75 9.29
N VAL A 137 19.32 7.59 8.89
CA VAL A 137 18.16 7.91 9.73
C VAL A 137 18.04 6.92 10.89
N ASN A 138 18.28 5.62 10.67
CA ASN A 138 18.32 4.61 11.74
C ASN A 138 19.36 4.93 12.80
N THR A 139 20.56 5.30 12.41
CA THR A 139 21.65 5.67 13.34
C THR A 139 21.25 6.82 14.26
N ILE A 140 20.43 7.75 13.79
CA ILE A 140 19.95 8.90 14.56
C ILE A 140 18.72 8.56 15.40
N LEU A 141 17.75 7.83 14.82
CA LEU A 141 16.44 7.65 15.42
C LEU A 141 16.34 6.42 16.32
N ILE A 142 17.01 5.31 16.03
CA ILE A 142 16.93 4.09 16.86
C ILE A 142 17.43 4.33 18.29
N PRO A 143 18.57 5.02 18.55
CA PRO A 143 19.02 5.26 19.92
C PRO A 143 18.02 6.04 20.77
N ARG A 144 17.20 6.91 20.14
CA ARG A 144 16.24 7.77 20.86
C ARG A 144 14.83 7.18 20.92
N TYR A 145 14.39 6.50 19.88
CA TYR A 145 12.99 6.07 19.71
C TYR A 145 12.81 4.56 19.52
N GLY A 146 13.89 3.77 19.53
CA GLY A 146 13.84 2.32 19.38
C GLY A 146 13.13 1.89 18.08
N TYR A 147 12.19 0.94 18.19
CA TYR A 147 11.43 0.41 17.04
C TYR A 147 10.61 1.49 16.30
N VAL A 148 10.16 2.53 16.98
CA VAL A 148 9.46 3.66 16.33
C VAL A 148 10.42 4.41 15.41
N GLY A 149 11.67 4.61 15.83
CA GLY A 149 12.73 5.20 15.02
C GLY A 149 13.01 4.37 13.77
N ALA A 150 13.10 3.05 13.91
CA ALA A 150 13.27 2.13 12.79
C ALA A 150 12.10 2.21 11.79
N ALA A 151 10.87 2.24 12.28
CA ALA A 151 9.67 2.35 11.43
C ALA A 151 9.65 3.65 10.62
N ILE A 152 10.00 4.78 11.25
CA ILE A 152 10.10 6.08 10.58
C ILE A 152 11.22 6.06 9.53
N ALA A 153 12.40 5.52 9.86
CA ALA A 153 13.52 5.43 8.94
C ALA A 153 13.19 4.61 7.69
N THR A 154 12.47 3.51 7.86
CA THR A 154 11.99 2.67 6.74
C THR A 154 11.04 3.45 5.82
N LEU A 155 10.10 4.22 6.37
CA LEU A 155 9.22 5.06 5.56
C LEU A 155 10.00 6.13 4.78
N PHE A 156 10.93 6.84 5.43
CA PHE A 156 11.76 7.84 4.77
C PHE A 156 12.56 7.23 3.62
N SER A 157 13.17 6.07 3.82
CA SER A 157 13.89 5.33 2.81
C SER A 157 13.00 4.97 1.61
N ASN A 158 11.85 4.36 1.87
CA ASN A 158 10.92 3.94 0.81
C ASN A 158 10.38 5.14 0.01
N TYR A 159 9.98 6.23 0.68
CA TYR A 159 9.48 7.41 -0.02
C TYR A 159 10.59 8.16 -0.79
N THR A 160 11.83 8.13 -0.33
CA THR A 160 12.98 8.63 -1.10
C THR A 160 13.18 7.80 -2.37
N LEU A 161 13.14 6.49 -2.27
CA LEU A 161 13.22 5.57 -3.40
C LEU A 161 12.08 5.85 -4.40
N VAL A 162 10.84 5.98 -3.92
CA VAL A 162 9.68 6.39 -4.74
C VAL A 162 9.95 7.73 -5.44
N GLY A 163 10.42 8.74 -4.71
CA GLY A 163 10.70 10.08 -5.25
C GLY A 163 11.69 10.03 -6.39
N ILE A 164 12.80 9.30 -6.22
CA ILE A 164 13.81 9.13 -7.26
C ILE A 164 13.24 8.40 -8.48
N GLN A 165 12.56 7.28 -8.28
CA GLN A 165 11.98 6.50 -9.37
C GLN A 165 10.92 7.30 -10.14
N PHE A 166 10.01 7.99 -9.43
CA PHE A 166 8.98 8.81 -10.07
C PHE A 166 9.53 10.03 -10.79
N TYR A 167 10.63 10.62 -10.31
CA TYR A 167 11.32 11.68 -11.02
C TYR A 167 11.80 11.21 -12.41
N TYR A 168 12.47 10.06 -12.49
CA TYR A 168 12.92 9.52 -13.77
C TYR A 168 11.75 9.05 -14.64
N LEU A 169 10.74 8.42 -14.03
CA LEU A 169 9.55 7.95 -14.74
C LEU A 169 8.79 9.11 -15.39
N ASN A 170 8.58 10.20 -14.65
CA ASN A 170 7.88 11.38 -15.17
C ASN A 170 8.61 12.06 -16.32
N ARG A 171 9.95 12.06 -16.30
CA ARG A 171 10.76 12.57 -17.40
C ARG A 171 10.64 11.76 -18.68
N GLN A 172 10.38 10.46 -18.58
CA GLN A 172 10.33 9.55 -19.71
C GLN A 172 8.93 9.40 -20.29
N VAL A 173 7.90 9.39 -19.47
CA VAL A 173 6.53 8.98 -19.87
C VAL A 173 5.47 10.03 -19.55
N GLY A 174 5.78 11.07 -18.77
CA GLY A 174 4.87 12.19 -18.50
C GLY A 174 3.62 11.80 -17.68
N ILE A 175 3.79 11.16 -16.54
CA ILE A 175 2.70 10.70 -15.66
C ILE A 175 2.11 11.83 -14.80
N ARG A 176 1.25 12.64 -15.37
CA ARG A 176 0.66 13.80 -14.66
C ARG A 176 -0.53 13.44 -13.77
N ASN A 177 -1.32 12.40 -14.12
CA ASN A 177 -2.64 12.17 -13.53
C ASN A 177 -2.69 11.11 -12.42
N ILE A 178 -1.57 10.43 -12.12
CA ILE A 178 -1.53 9.38 -11.10
C ILE A 178 -2.00 9.90 -9.73
N PHE A 179 -1.55 11.07 -9.34
CA PHE A 179 -1.88 11.66 -8.02
C PHE A 179 -3.30 12.22 -7.97
N THR A 180 -3.81 12.78 -9.06
CA THR A 180 -5.14 13.39 -9.08
C THR A 180 -6.25 12.37 -8.80
N GLN A 181 -6.14 11.17 -9.37
CA GLN A 181 -7.10 10.09 -9.10
C GLN A 181 -6.96 9.53 -7.67
N SER A 182 -5.75 9.52 -7.12
CA SER A 182 -5.47 8.99 -5.78
C SER A 182 -6.09 9.83 -4.67
N VAL A 183 -6.23 11.16 -4.85
CA VAL A 183 -6.80 12.07 -3.84
C VAL A 183 -8.23 11.68 -3.45
N ARG A 184 -9.08 11.33 -4.42
CA ARG A 184 -10.46 10.91 -4.09
C ARG A 184 -10.50 9.62 -3.28
N TYR A 185 -9.67 8.62 -3.64
CA TYR A 185 -9.60 7.38 -2.87
C TYR A 185 -9.01 7.59 -1.48
N PHE A 186 -8.10 8.53 -1.34
CA PHE A 186 -7.58 8.95 -0.02
C PHE A 186 -8.71 9.49 0.86
N LEU A 187 -9.54 10.41 0.34
CA LEU A 187 -10.67 10.96 1.09
C LEU A 187 -11.71 9.89 1.46
N TYR A 188 -12.04 8.99 0.53
CA TYR A 188 -12.99 7.90 0.79
C TYR A 188 -12.45 6.94 1.86
N SER A 189 -11.17 6.61 1.78
CA SER A 189 -10.51 5.74 2.76
C SER A 189 -10.35 6.41 4.12
N LEU A 190 -10.18 7.74 4.16
CA LEU A 190 -10.12 8.50 5.41
C LEU A 190 -11.49 8.48 6.13
N VAL A 191 -12.60 8.64 5.40
CA VAL A 191 -13.95 8.50 5.97
C VAL A 191 -14.16 7.10 6.51
N MET A 192 -13.78 6.07 5.73
CA MET A 192 -13.81 4.68 6.17
C MET A 192 -13.01 4.47 7.47
N PHE A 193 -11.78 5.00 7.53
CA PHE A 193 -10.92 4.90 8.71
C PHE A 193 -11.58 5.48 9.97
N ILE A 194 -12.18 6.68 9.85
CA ILE A 194 -12.87 7.32 10.98
C ILE A 194 -13.99 6.41 11.51
N VAL A 195 -14.80 5.85 10.63
CA VAL A 195 -15.89 4.95 11.02
C VAL A 195 -15.35 3.68 11.68
N VAL A 196 -14.35 3.03 11.09
CA VAL A 196 -13.71 1.82 11.62
C VAL A 196 -13.08 2.08 12.98
N PHE A 197 -12.40 3.21 13.14
CA PHE A 197 -11.76 3.61 14.40
C PHE A 197 -12.80 3.86 15.50
N LEU A 198 -13.86 4.60 15.19
CA LEU A 198 -14.95 4.88 16.15
C LEU A 198 -15.69 3.60 16.56
N CYS A 199 -16.00 2.70 15.63
CA CYS A 199 -16.62 1.41 15.94
C CYS A 199 -15.75 0.57 16.88
N GLY A 200 -14.42 0.57 16.67
CA GLY A 200 -13.50 -0.14 17.56
C GLY A 200 -13.29 0.53 18.90
N TYR A 201 -13.48 1.84 19.02
CA TYR A 201 -13.11 2.60 20.23
C TYR A 201 -13.82 2.08 21.48
N ILE A 202 -15.10 1.75 21.38
CA ILE A 202 -15.97 1.35 22.52
C ILE A 202 -15.82 -0.14 22.85
N GLN A 203 -15.29 -0.95 21.95
CA GLN A 203 -15.29 -2.42 22.07
C GLN A 203 -13.96 -2.95 22.65
N SER A 204 -14.02 -4.09 23.35
CA SER A 204 -12.82 -4.81 23.82
C SER A 204 -12.14 -5.58 22.66
N PRO A 205 -10.79 -5.68 22.65
CA PRO A 205 -10.08 -6.44 21.61
C PRO A 205 -10.54 -7.89 21.52
N SER A 206 -11.02 -8.30 20.34
CA SER A 206 -11.43 -9.69 20.07
C SER A 206 -11.39 -9.97 18.54
N PRO A 207 -11.36 -11.26 18.12
CA PRO A 207 -11.47 -11.64 16.73
C PRO A 207 -12.75 -11.11 16.07
N ILE A 208 -13.87 -11.19 16.80
CA ILE A 208 -15.19 -10.75 16.31
C ILE A 208 -15.19 -9.25 16.02
N VAL A 209 -14.67 -8.44 16.93
CA VAL A 209 -14.56 -6.98 16.75
C VAL A 209 -13.70 -6.63 15.55
N THR A 210 -12.61 -7.35 15.34
CA THR A 210 -11.75 -7.13 14.16
C THR A 210 -12.47 -7.47 12.87
N LEU A 211 -13.24 -8.57 12.82
CA LEU A 211 -14.04 -8.94 11.66
C LEU A 211 -15.16 -7.93 11.40
N GLU A 212 -15.84 -7.47 12.44
CA GLU A 212 -16.85 -6.40 12.35
C GLU A 212 -16.25 -5.12 11.76
N GLN A 213 -15.07 -4.69 12.25
CA GLN A 213 -14.37 -3.52 11.75
C GLN A 213 -13.99 -3.66 10.26
N ILE A 214 -13.51 -4.84 9.84
CA ILE A 214 -13.19 -5.12 8.43
C ILE A 214 -14.46 -5.07 7.58
N PHE A 215 -15.55 -5.70 8.03
CA PHE A 215 -16.82 -5.71 7.30
C PHE A 215 -17.44 -4.33 7.18
N ILE A 216 -17.49 -3.58 8.29
CA ILE A 216 -18.00 -2.20 8.31
C ILE A 216 -17.14 -1.31 7.41
N GLY A 217 -15.82 -1.42 7.51
CA GLY A 217 -14.89 -0.66 6.66
C GLY A 217 -15.13 -0.93 5.17
N GLY A 218 -15.18 -2.20 4.79
CA GLY A 218 -15.47 -2.61 3.40
C GLY A 218 -16.82 -2.09 2.91
N THR A 219 -17.86 -2.19 3.75
CA THR A 219 -19.22 -1.73 3.41
C THR A 219 -19.24 -0.20 3.23
N VAL A 220 -18.63 0.55 4.15
CA VAL A 220 -18.56 2.03 4.06
C VAL A 220 -17.82 2.46 2.79
N TYR A 221 -16.64 1.87 2.53
CA TYR A 221 -15.86 2.20 1.34
C TYR A 221 -16.62 1.89 0.04
N CYS A 222 -17.17 0.69 -0.08
CA CYS A 222 -17.99 0.29 -1.24
C CYS A 222 -19.23 1.17 -1.41
N SER A 223 -19.90 1.55 -0.32
CA SER A 223 -21.07 2.45 -0.36
C SER A 223 -20.70 3.84 -0.88
N ILE A 224 -19.58 4.39 -0.45
CA ILE A 224 -19.10 5.70 -0.95
C ILE A 224 -18.80 5.61 -2.45
N LEU A 225 -18.12 4.55 -2.91
CA LEU A 225 -17.82 4.34 -4.32
C LEU A 225 -19.09 4.19 -5.17
N PHE A 226 -20.09 3.48 -4.64
CA PHE A 226 -21.38 3.30 -5.31
C PHE A 226 -22.15 4.64 -5.44
N ILE A 227 -22.26 5.40 -4.34
CA ILE A 227 -22.94 6.71 -4.31
C ILE A 227 -22.24 7.71 -5.24
N LYS A 228 -20.91 7.73 -5.25
CA LYS A 228 -20.10 8.61 -6.11
C LYS A 228 -20.00 8.13 -7.56
N LYS A 229 -20.62 7.00 -7.90
CA LYS A 229 -20.58 6.38 -9.23
C LYS A 229 -19.15 6.24 -9.76
N ASP A 230 -18.23 5.72 -8.92
CA ASP A 230 -16.82 5.62 -9.28
C ASP A 230 -16.62 4.70 -10.51
N PRO A 231 -15.92 5.17 -11.56
CA PRO A 231 -15.77 4.42 -12.80
C PRO A 231 -15.09 3.05 -12.61
N LEU A 232 -14.02 2.99 -11.76
CA LEU A 232 -13.28 1.74 -11.53
C LEU A 232 -14.12 0.74 -10.73
N PHE A 233 -14.89 1.22 -9.77
CA PHE A 233 -15.81 0.35 -9.01
C PHE A 233 -16.85 -0.30 -9.93
N PHE A 234 -17.48 0.46 -10.81
CA PHE A 234 -18.48 -0.08 -11.74
C PHE A 234 -17.86 -0.97 -12.81
N GLU A 235 -16.64 -0.66 -13.28
CA GLU A 235 -15.91 -1.54 -14.20
C GLU A 235 -15.68 -2.92 -13.57
N ILE A 236 -15.17 -2.97 -12.34
CA ILE A 236 -14.98 -4.22 -11.58
C ILE A 236 -16.31 -4.94 -11.33
N TYR A 237 -17.34 -4.20 -10.91
CA TYR A 237 -18.67 -4.75 -10.66
C TYR A 237 -19.26 -5.45 -11.90
N TYR A 238 -19.18 -4.81 -13.07
CA TYR A 238 -19.67 -5.40 -14.33
C TYR A 238 -18.85 -6.61 -14.76
N LEU A 239 -17.53 -6.60 -14.56
CA LEU A 239 -16.67 -7.75 -14.86
C LEU A 239 -17.03 -8.96 -13.98
N VAL A 240 -17.19 -8.74 -12.68
CA VAL A 240 -17.59 -9.80 -11.73
C VAL A 240 -18.98 -10.34 -12.07
N LYS A 241 -19.95 -9.47 -12.34
CA LYS A 241 -21.30 -9.87 -12.73
C LYS A 241 -21.30 -10.70 -14.03
N LYS A 242 -20.51 -10.32 -15.02
CA LYS A 242 -20.37 -11.05 -16.29
C LYS A 242 -19.74 -12.43 -16.07
N TYR A 243 -18.74 -12.52 -15.21
CA TYR A 243 -18.07 -13.78 -14.87
C TYR A 243 -19.02 -14.75 -14.13
N LEU A 244 -19.75 -14.27 -13.11
CA LEU A 244 -20.73 -15.06 -12.38
C LEU A 244 -21.85 -15.56 -13.28
N LYS A 245 -22.39 -14.71 -14.15
CA LYS A 245 -23.43 -15.12 -15.13
C LYS A 245 -22.95 -16.23 -16.06
N ARG A 246 -21.68 -16.20 -16.49
CA ARG A 246 -21.10 -17.27 -17.34
C ARG A 246 -20.91 -18.60 -16.59
N ARG A 247 -20.75 -18.57 -15.25
CA ARG A 247 -20.54 -19.76 -14.44
C ARG A 247 -21.85 -20.42 -14.00
N ILE A 248 -22.93 -19.64 -13.88
CA ILE A 248 -24.27 -20.13 -13.54
C ILE A 248 -24.98 -20.76 -14.77
N LEU A 249 -24.56 -20.37 -16.01
CA LEU A 249 -25.10 -20.86 -17.26
C LEU A 249 -24.30 -22.06 -17.85
N LYS A 250 -23.31 -22.57 -17.12
CA LYS A 250 -22.63 -23.85 -17.37
C LYS A 250 -23.00 -24.85 -16.30
#